data_1a17c86224778a239fb693fdcb0855af
#
_entry.id   1a17c86224778a239fb693fdcb0855af
#
_cell.length_a   1.000
_cell.length_b   1.000
_cell.length_c   1.000
_cell.angle_alpha   90.00
_cell.angle_beta   90.00
_cell.angle_gamma   90.00
#
_symmetry.space_group_name_H-M   'P 1'
#
loop_
_entity.id
_entity.type
_entity.pdbx_description
1 polymer ?
#
loop_
_entity_poly.entity_id
_entity_poly.type
_entity_poly.pdbx_seq_one_letter_code
_entity_poly.pdbx_strand_id
1 'polypeptide(L)'
;MSFCLNIHNLDYIFKPKRIALIGVSTNPNSVSRKVLTNLVGSGFRGVVYPISPAEEAVMGIPCFPDLKSLPKTPDQGVICTPAAQVPASVTACGEAGIKGLIIISAGFKEVGQEGRKLDDQIKLNNQNLRGCVSSVPIAWESLSRE
;
A
#
# COMPACT_ATOMS: atom_id res chain seq x y z
N MET A 1 9.22 -21.73 -8.60
CA MET A 1 9.23 -20.46 -7.85
C MET A 1 10.19 -19.49 -8.53
N SER A 2 9.74 -18.79 -9.52
CA SER A 2 10.55 -17.70 -10.07
C SER A 2 10.09 -16.40 -9.41
N PHE A 3 10.86 -15.97 -8.42
CA PHE A 3 10.86 -14.59 -8.00
C PHE A 3 11.49 -13.79 -9.14
N CYS A 4 10.68 -13.14 -9.95
CA CYS A 4 11.18 -12.08 -10.79
C CYS A 4 11.46 -10.86 -9.90
N LEU A 5 12.57 -10.92 -9.21
CA LEU A 5 13.19 -9.74 -8.63
C LEU A 5 13.74 -8.92 -9.80
N ASN A 6 12.91 -8.11 -10.38
CA ASN A 6 13.38 -7.10 -11.30
C ASN A 6 14.07 -6.03 -10.45
N ILE A 7 15.40 -6.10 -10.39
CA ILE A 7 16.26 -5.24 -9.56
C ILE A 7 15.93 -3.75 -9.77
N HIS A 8 15.47 -3.37 -10.96
CA HIS A 8 15.08 -2.00 -11.28
C HIS A 8 13.87 -1.47 -10.49
N ASN A 9 13.02 -2.35 -9.96
CA ASN A 9 11.85 -1.92 -9.19
C ASN A 9 12.11 -1.79 -7.68
N LEU A 10 13.24 -2.28 -7.18
CA LEU A 10 13.60 -2.15 -5.76
C LEU A 10 13.80 -0.69 -5.34
N ASP A 11 14.29 0.17 -6.22
CA ASP A 11 14.44 1.59 -5.92
C ASP A 11 13.11 2.28 -5.64
N TYR A 12 12.02 1.84 -6.26
CA TYR A 12 10.68 2.37 -6.00
C TYR A 12 10.13 1.97 -4.63
N ILE A 13 10.67 0.92 -4.03
CA ILE A 13 10.34 0.48 -2.68
C ILE A 13 11.21 1.16 -1.64
N PHE A 14 12.51 1.23 -1.88
CA PHE A 14 13.48 1.74 -0.90
C PHE A 14 13.71 3.25 -0.97
N LYS A 15 13.52 3.85 -2.13
CA LYS A 15 13.74 5.29 -2.35
C LYS A 15 12.60 5.94 -3.13
N PRO A 16 11.35 5.77 -2.71
CA PRO A 16 10.24 6.38 -3.41
C PRO A 16 10.30 7.91 -3.28
N LYS A 17 9.92 8.60 -4.34
CA LYS A 17 9.74 10.06 -4.31
C LYS A 17 8.31 10.44 -3.98
N ARG A 18 7.35 9.58 -4.32
CA ARG A 18 5.92 9.77 -4.08
C ARG A 18 5.32 8.47 -3.57
N ILE A 19 4.61 8.56 -2.47
CA ILE A 19 3.95 7.42 -1.82
C ILE A 19 2.45 7.67 -1.81
N ALA A 20 1.67 6.72 -2.33
CA ALA A 20 0.23 6.68 -2.12
C ALA A 20 -0.08 5.79 -0.92
N LEU A 21 -0.70 6.36 0.10
CA LEU A 21 -1.15 5.61 1.28
C LEU A 21 -2.64 5.33 1.17
N ILE A 22 -3.00 4.08 0.88
CA ILE A 22 -4.37 3.65 0.57
C ILE A 22 -5.06 3.14 1.81
N GLY A 23 -6.28 3.60 2.06
CA GLY A 23 -7.07 3.22 3.22
C GLY A 23 -6.76 4.02 4.47
N VAL A 24 -6.45 5.29 4.30
CA VAL A 24 -6.14 6.20 5.41
C VAL A 24 -7.39 6.46 6.26
N SER A 25 -7.20 6.54 7.56
CA SER A 25 -8.25 6.83 8.54
C SER A 25 -7.80 7.90 9.53
N THR A 26 -8.76 8.69 9.99
CA THR A 26 -8.57 9.66 11.08
C THR A 26 -8.39 9.00 12.44
N ASN A 27 -8.78 7.73 12.59
CA ASN A 27 -8.64 6.98 13.83
C ASN A 27 -7.15 6.87 14.24
N PRO A 28 -6.73 7.42 15.38
CA PRO A 28 -5.33 7.41 15.82
C PRO A 28 -4.78 6.00 16.06
N ASN A 29 -5.65 5.04 16.32
CA ASN A 29 -5.26 3.64 16.56
C ASN A 29 -5.11 2.82 15.27
N SER A 30 -5.53 3.36 14.12
CA SER A 30 -5.43 2.65 12.85
C SER A 30 -3.97 2.53 12.39
N VAL A 31 -3.67 1.43 11.70
CA VAL A 31 -2.35 1.19 11.13
C VAL A 31 -1.98 2.28 10.13
N SER A 32 -2.92 2.66 9.28
CA SER A 32 -2.73 3.71 8.27
C SER A 32 -2.35 5.05 8.89
N ARG A 33 -2.96 5.39 10.03
CA ARG A 33 -2.63 6.60 10.77
C ARG A 33 -1.22 6.56 11.34
N LYS A 34 -0.81 5.42 11.90
CA LYS A 34 0.55 5.21 12.42
C LYS A 34 1.60 5.29 11.30
N VAL A 35 1.32 4.67 10.16
CA VAL A 35 2.21 4.74 8.98
C VAL A 35 2.35 6.18 8.50
N LEU A 36 1.26 6.92 8.38
CA LEU A 36 1.30 8.33 7.99
C LEU A 36 2.10 9.17 8.98
N THR A 37 1.88 8.98 10.28
CA THR A 37 2.63 9.67 11.33
C THR A 37 4.12 9.38 11.23
N ASN A 38 4.51 8.14 10.99
CA ASN A 38 5.90 7.75 10.83
C ASN A 38 6.52 8.34 9.56
N LEU A 39 5.82 8.34 8.44
CA LEU A 39 6.31 8.93 7.20
C LEU A 39 6.58 10.44 7.36
N VAL A 40 5.65 11.15 7.97
CA VAL A 40 5.79 12.59 8.21
C VAL A 40 6.89 12.87 9.25
N GLY A 41 6.96 12.08 10.33
CA GLY A 41 7.90 12.26 11.42
C GLY A 41 9.34 11.79 11.13
N SER A 42 9.53 10.88 10.18
CA SER A 42 10.85 10.32 9.84
C SER A 42 11.72 11.22 8.97
N GLY A 43 11.22 12.39 8.58
CA GLY A 43 11.94 13.30 7.67
C GLY A 43 11.89 12.85 6.23
N PHE A 44 10.89 12.06 5.84
CA PHE A 44 10.65 11.72 4.44
C PHE A 44 10.50 12.99 3.60
N ARG A 45 11.36 13.17 2.62
CA ARG A 45 11.41 14.38 1.79
C ARG A 45 10.56 14.32 0.52
N GLY A 46 9.86 13.22 0.33
CA GLY A 46 8.98 13.01 -0.82
C GLY A 46 7.57 13.51 -0.55
N VAL A 47 6.67 13.20 -1.48
CA VAL A 47 5.26 13.54 -1.40
C VAL A 47 4.46 12.33 -0.94
N VAL A 48 3.57 12.52 0.04
CA VAL A 48 2.63 11.50 0.48
C VAL A 48 1.23 11.90 0.00
N TYR A 49 0.57 10.97 -0.67
CA TYR A 49 -0.82 11.11 -1.11
C TYR A 49 -1.72 10.17 -0.28
N PRO A 50 -2.40 10.68 0.74
CA PRO A 50 -3.39 9.89 1.46
C PRO A 50 -4.61 9.63 0.56
N ILE A 51 -5.04 8.39 0.47
CA ILE A 51 -6.19 7.97 -0.33
C ILE A 51 -7.28 7.45 0.61
N SER A 52 -8.40 8.14 0.62
CA SER A 52 -9.60 7.72 1.34
C SER A 52 -10.83 8.36 0.73
N PRO A 53 -11.85 7.58 0.36
CA PRO A 53 -13.10 8.16 -0.12
C PRO A 53 -13.95 8.77 1.01
N ALA A 54 -13.66 8.44 2.27
CA ALA A 54 -14.44 8.86 3.43
C ALA A 54 -13.88 10.10 4.14
N GLU A 55 -12.58 10.37 3.99
CA GLU A 55 -11.88 11.42 4.73
C GLU A 55 -11.50 12.58 3.80
N GLU A 56 -11.78 13.79 4.21
CA GLU A 56 -11.36 14.98 3.47
C GLU A 56 -9.87 15.31 3.71
N ALA A 57 -9.43 15.14 4.94
CA ALA A 57 -8.03 15.35 5.32
C ALA A 57 -7.66 14.49 6.54
N VAL A 58 -6.40 14.08 6.61
CA VAL A 58 -5.84 13.38 7.78
C VAL A 58 -4.55 14.09 8.20
N MET A 59 -4.45 14.49 9.45
CA MET A 59 -3.31 15.27 9.99
C MET A 59 -3.05 16.59 9.24
N GLY A 60 -4.09 17.22 8.73
CA GLY A 60 -3.94 18.44 7.93
C GLY A 60 -3.46 18.21 6.50
N ILE A 61 -3.28 16.97 6.09
CA ILE A 61 -2.91 16.60 4.72
C ILE A 61 -4.19 16.25 3.95
N PRO A 62 -4.48 16.93 2.83
CA PRO A 62 -5.66 16.62 2.03
C PRO A 62 -5.65 15.19 1.53
N CYS A 63 -6.79 14.52 1.64
CA CYS A 63 -6.99 13.18 1.10
C CYS A 63 -7.56 13.23 -0.31
N PHE A 64 -7.20 12.24 -1.11
CA PHE A 64 -7.77 12.05 -2.44
C PHE A 64 -8.78 10.89 -2.40
N PRO A 65 -9.89 10.98 -3.13
CA PRO A 65 -10.90 9.93 -3.12
C PRO A 65 -10.42 8.64 -3.80
N ASP A 66 -9.55 8.75 -4.79
CA ASP A 66 -9.00 7.62 -5.53
C ASP A 66 -7.61 7.94 -6.12
N LEU A 67 -6.98 6.92 -6.69
CA LEU A 67 -5.67 7.05 -7.34
C LEU A 67 -5.71 7.85 -8.65
N LYS A 68 -6.87 7.90 -9.31
CA LYS A 68 -7.04 8.64 -10.57
C LYS A 68 -7.07 10.14 -10.37
N SER A 69 -7.46 10.58 -9.17
CA SER A 69 -7.52 12.00 -8.79
C SER A 69 -6.15 12.60 -8.48
N LEU A 70 -5.09 11.80 -8.43
CA LEU A 70 -3.76 12.25 -8.07
C LEU A 70 -3.13 13.12 -9.17
N PRO A 71 -2.45 14.21 -8.79
CA PRO A 71 -1.79 15.10 -9.77
C PRO A 71 -0.62 14.44 -10.48
N LYS A 72 0.02 13.47 -9.85
CA LYS A 72 1.17 12.72 -10.39
C LYS A 72 1.10 11.26 -9.95
N THR A 73 1.56 10.37 -10.83
CA THR A 73 1.64 8.94 -10.52
C THR A 73 2.60 8.67 -9.36
N PRO A 74 2.16 8.00 -8.29
CA PRO A 74 3.04 7.58 -7.22
C PRO A 74 4.05 6.53 -7.67
N ASP A 75 5.21 6.51 -7.04
CA ASP A 75 6.23 5.48 -7.26
C ASP A 75 5.90 4.21 -6.44
N GLN A 76 5.37 4.41 -5.25
CA GLN A 76 5.04 3.36 -4.30
C GLN A 76 3.60 3.51 -3.80
N GLY A 77 2.92 2.38 -3.67
CA GLY A 77 1.64 2.27 -2.98
C GLY A 77 1.79 1.51 -1.66
N VAL A 78 1.27 2.07 -0.58
CA VAL A 78 1.16 1.40 0.71
C VAL A 78 -0.31 1.11 0.96
N ILE A 79 -0.69 -0.15 1.00
CA ILE A 79 -2.07 -0.60 1.14
C ILE A 79 -2.33 -0.96 2.60
N CYS A 80 -3.21 -0.19 3.26
CA CYS A 80 -3.63 -0.38 4.64
C CYS A 80 -5.13 -0.69 4.76
N THR A 81 -5.74 -1.20 3.70
CA THR A 81 -7.15 -1.58 3.69
C THR A 81 -7.37 -2.95 4.34
N PRO A 82 -8.60 -3.28 4.75
CA PRO A 82 -8.94 -4.64 5.17
C PRO A 82 -8.62 -5.67 4.09
N ALA A 83 -8.29 -6.89 4.50
CA ALA A 83 -7.85 -7.96 3.59
C ALA A 83 -8.77 -8.18 2.39
N ALA A 84 -10.09 -8.08 2.59
CA ALA A 84 -11.09 -8.24 1.53
C ALA A 84 -10.98 -7.18 0.41
N GLN A 85 -10.46 -5.99 0.72
CA GLN A 85 -10.32 -4.88 -0.24
C GLN A 85 -8.93 -4.83 -0.91
N VAL A 86 -7.99 -5.61 -0.44
CA VAL A 86 -6.61 -5.59 -0.95
C VAL A 86 -6.52 -5.98 -2.42
N PRO A 87 -7.20 -7.02 -2.95
CA PRO A 87 -7.14 -7.35 -4.37
C PRO A 87 -7.59 -6.20 -5.27
N ALA A 88 -8.67 -5.50 -4.90
CA ALA A 88 -9.15 -4.33 -5.65
C ALA A 88 -8.14 -3.17 -5.59
N SER A 89 -7.53 -2.94 -4.44
CA SER A 89 -6.50 -1.91 -4.26
C SER A 89 -5.24 -2.21 -5.07
N VAL A 90 -4.81 -3.46 -5.14
CA VAL A 90 -3.67 -3.90 -5.96
C VAL A 90 -3.96 -3.67 -7.45
N THR A 91 -5.14 -4.02 -7.92
CA THR A 91 -5.57 -3.78 -9.30
C THR A 91 -5.57 -2.29 -9.62
N ALA A 92 -6.13 -1.47 -8.76
CA ALA A 92 -6.15 -0.01 -8.94
C ALA A 92 -4.73 0.59 -8.99
N CYS A 93 -3.83 0.12 -8.15
CA CYS A 93 -2.42 0.53 -8.16
C CYS A 93 -1.73 0.16 -9.48
N GLY A 94 -1.99 -1.02 -9.99
CA GLY A 94 -1.45 -1.47 -11.27
C GLY A 94 -1.96 -0.64 -12.44
N GLU A 95 -3.25 -0.35 -12.48
CA GLU A 95 -3.85 0.53 -13.50
C GLU A 95 -3.31 1.95 -13.43
N ALA A 96 -2.98 2.45 -12.24
CA ALA A 96 -2.37 3.75 -12.04
C ALA A 96 -0.88 3.81 -12.43
N GLY A 97 -0.24 2.68 -12.71
CA GLY A 97 1.17 2.59 -13.07
C GLY A 97 2.13 2.64 -11.88
N ILE A 98 1.68 2.31 -10.70
CA ILE A 98 2.52 2.21 -9.50
C ILE A 98 3.44 0.99 -9.62
N LYS A 99 4.73 1.19 -9.39
CA LYS A 99 5.76 0.17 -9.61
C LYS A 99 6.17 -0.60 -8.36
N GLY A 100 5.98 -0.03 -7.18
CA GLY A 100 6.27 -0.68 -5.89
C GLY A 100 5.01 -0.75 -5.04
N LEU A 101 4.74 -1.89 -4.42
CA LEU A 101 3.62 -2.05 -3.48
C LEU A 101 4.10 -2.63 -2.17
N ILE A 102 3.63 -2.04 -1.08
CA ILE A 102 3.74 -2.57 0.28
C ILE A 102 2.34 -2.80 0.81
N ILE A 103 2.04 -4.02 1.21
CA ILE A 103 0.74 -4.39 1.75
C ILE A 103 0.88 -4.58 3.25
N ILE A 104 0.20 -3.71 4.02
CA ILE A 104 0.12 -3.80 5.47
C ILE A 104 -1.35 -4.09 5.80
N SER A 105 -1.71 -5.35 5.76
CA SER A 105 -3.06 -5.80 6.09
C SER A 105 -3.00 -6.97 7.05
N ALA A 106 -3.76 -6.88 8.13
CA ALA A 106 -3.96 -8.01 9.02
C ALA A 106 -4.95 -8.99 8.39
N GLY A 107 -4.72 -10.29 8.55
CA GLY A 107 -5.71 -11.31 8.23
C GLY A 107 -5.44 -12.22 7.04
N PHE A 108 -4.35 -12.04 6.27
CA PHE A 108 -4.06 -12.92 5.14
C PHE A 108 -3.72 -14.35 5.55
N LYS A 109 -3.06 -14.53 6.70
CA LYS A 109 -2.66 -15.85 7.20
C LYS A 109 -3.57 -16.39 8.29
N GLU A 110 -4.34 -15.52 8.94
CA GLU A 110 -5.16 -15.86 10.10
C GLU A 110 -6.57 -16.34 9.69
N VAL A 111 -7.02 -16.04 8.47
CA VAL A 111 -8.37 -16.34 7.97
C VAL A 111 -8.43 -17.67 7.20
N GLY A 112 -7.45 -18.56 7.34
CA GLY A 112 -7.48 -19.92 6.79
C GLY A 112 -7.61 -19.97 5.28
N GLN A 113 -8.64 -20.67 4.76
CA GLN A 113 -8.83 -20.86 3.32
C GLN A 113 -9.18 -19.59 2.56
N GLU A 114 -9.84 -18.61 3.17
CA GLU A 114 -10.17 -17.33 2.53
C GLU A 114 -8.94 -16.47 2.33
N GLY A 115 -8.03 -16.45 3.31
CA GLY A 115 -6.76 -15.74 3.18
C GLY A 115 -5.89 -16.27 2.04
N ARG A 116 -5.89 -17.59 1.80
CA ARG A 116 -5.18 -18.20 0.66
C ARG A 116 -5.77 -17.82 -0.68
N LYS A 117 -7.10 -17.75 -0.79
CA LYS A 117 -7.78 -17.29 -2.02
C LYS A 117 -7.45 -15.85 -2.34
N LEU A 118 -7.36 -14.99 -1.34
CA LEU A 118 -6.97 -13.59 -1.50
C LEU A 118 -5.51 -13.45 -1.96
N ASP A 119 -4.61 -14.25 -1.38
CA ASP A 119 -3.20 -14.29 -1.79
C ASP A 119 -3.04 -14.75 -3.24
N ASP A 120 -3.79 -15.78 -3.66
CA ASP A 120 -3.80 -16.27 -5.04
C ASP A 120 -4.39 -15.24 -6.01
N GLN A 121 -5.43 -14.50 -5.63
CA GLN A 121 -5.98 -13.42 -6.45
C GLN A 121 -4.99 -12.26 -6.63
N ILE A 122 -4.24 -11.92 -5.59
CA ILE A 122 -3.19 -10.90 -5.68
C ILE A 122 -2.09 -11.35 -6.63
N LYS A 123 -1.67 -12.61 -6.55
CA LYS A 123 -0.66 -13.18 -7.45
C LYS A 123 -1.12 -13.21 -8.90
N LEU A 124 -2.37 -13.57 -9.15
CA LEU A 124 -2.96 -13.57 -10.49
C LEU A 124 -3.06 -12.15 -11.07
N ASN A 125 -3.49 -11.19 -10.28
CA ASN A 125 -3.56 -9.79 -10.70
C ASN A 125 -2.17 -9.22 -10.99
N ASN A 126 -1.14 -9.62 -10.23
CA ASN A 126 0.23 -9.22 -10.48
C ASN A 126 0.82 -9.78 -11.78
N GLN A 127 0.41 -10.97 -12.21
CA GLN A 127 0.87 -11.56 -13.47
C GLN A 127 0.31 -10.82 -14.69
N ASN A 128 -0.86 -10.24 -14.57
CA ASN A 128 -1.51 -9.48 -15.64
C ASN A 128 -1.00 -8.03 -15.73
N LEU A 129 -0.35 -7.53 -14.69
CA LEU A 129 0.24 -6.21 -14.66
C LEU A 129 1.72 -6.34 -15.07
N ARG A 130 2.09 -5.74 -16.19
CA ARG A 130 3.47 -5.70 -16.73
C ARG A 130 4.42 -4.87 -15.86
N GLY A 131 4.47 -5.18 -14.57
CA GLY A 131 5.37 -4.54 -13.62
C GLY A 131 5.54 -5.43 -12.41
N CYS A 132 6.77 -5.68 -11.99
CA CYS A 132 7.05 -6.40 -10.76
C CYS A 132 6.50 -5.63 -9.56
N VAL A 133 5.36 -6.07 -9.08
CA VAL A 133 4.85 -5.66 -7.79
C VAL A 133 5.43 -6.62 -6.75
N SER A 134 6.41 -6.19 -6.00
CA SER A 134 6.87 -6.95 -4.85
C SER A 134 6.02 -6.59 -3.64
N SER A 135 5.11 -7.49 -3.28
CA SER A 135 4.43 -7.43 -2.00
C SER A 135 5.35 -7.94 -0.91
N VAL A 136 5.72 -7.09 0.03
CA VAL A 136 6.35 -7.51 1.27
C VAL A 136 5.25 -7.55 2.33
N PRO A 137 4.78 -8.73 2.75
CA PRO A 137 3.92 -8.80 3.93
C PRO A 137 4.77 -8.46 5.16
N ILE A 138 4.66 -7.25 5.65
CA ILE A 138 5.23 -6.89 6.93
C ILE A 138 4.26 -7.41 7.98
N ALA A 139 4.67 -8.46 8.71
CA ALA A 139 3.93 -8.96 9.84
C ALA A 139 3.84 -7.86 10.92
N TRP A 140 2.64 -7.48 11.25
CA TRP A 140 2.29 -6.48 12.28
C TRP A 140 2.95 -6.72 13.65
N GLU A 141 3.29 -7.96 13.98
CA GLU A 141 3.79 -8.36 15.30
C GLU A 141 5.11 -7.69 15.73
N SER A 142 5.90 -7.18 14.81
CA SER A 142 7.17 -6.53 15.15
C SER A 142 7.03 -5.04 15.52
N LEU A 143 5.91 -4.40 15.23
CA LEU A 143 5.67 -2.98 15.49
C LEU A 143 4.92 -2.69 16.80
N SER A 144 4.41 -3.71 17.48
CA SER A 144 3.64 -3.56 18.72
C SER A 144 4.46 -3.78 19.99
N ARG A 145 5.77 -3.92 19.90
CA ARG A 145 6.67 -4.16 21.05
C ARG A 145 7.54 -2.97 21.45
N GLU A 146 7.08 -1.75 21.22
CA GLU A 146 7.66 -0.60 21.92
C GLU A 146 6.57 0.28 22.48
#